data_b39d0c9bf9058fac6640eecc50a39459
#
_entry.id   b39d0c9bf9058fac6640eecc50a39459
#
_cell.length_a   1.000
_cell.length_b   1.000
_cell.length_c   1.000
_cell.angle_alpha   90.00
_cell.angle_beta   90.00
_cell.angle_gamma   90.00
#
_symmetry.space_group_name_H-M   'P 1'
#
loop_
_entity.id
_entity.type
_entity.pdbx_description
1 polymer ?
#
loop_
_entity_poly.entity_id
_entity_poly.type
_entity_poly.pdbx_seq_one_letter_code
_entity_poly.pdbx_strand_id
1 'polypeptide(L)'
;YIYECATRALMEVTGKDYDTCHDMLYNNGYKVYTSIDMEAQELLQTTVDTELEDYNTRNNNGSYALQASAVTIDNTTGLVTAIVGGRSQDDVSADYNRAYLSFRQPGSSIKPLIVYTPALERGYTASSTVVDSKEPDGPSNAGSYSGAISLRTAVEQSKNTVAYKLFRELTPEVGLQYLLNMNFSSIQDSDYVLSVALGGLSKGAS
;
A
#
# COMPACT_ATOMS: atom_id res chain seq x y z
N TYR A 1 15.80 3.95 -3.58
CA TYR A 1 14.59 4.15 -4.39
C TYR A 1 14.92 4.78 -5.75
N ILE A 2 15.49 6.01 -5.79
CA ILE A 2 15.80 6.72 -7.04
C ILE A 2 16.69 5.87 -7.97
N TYR A 3 17.77 5.28 -7.44
CA TYR A 3 18.65 4.40 -8.21
C TYR A 3 17.91 3.18 -8.76
N GLU A 4 17.05 2.57 -7.99
CA GLU A 4 16.23 1.44 -8.43
C GLU A 4 15.30 1.82 -9.59
N CYS A 5 14.59 2.94 -9.45
CA CYS A 5 13.73 3.47 -10.52
C CYS A 5 14.53 3.80 -11.79
N ALA A 6 15.68 4.45 -11.66
CA ALA A 6 16.53 4.81 -12.78
C ALA A 6 17.13 3.56 -13.46
N THR A 7 17.55 2.56 -12.70
CA THR A 7 18.04 1.28 -13.23
C THR A 7 16.97 0.58 -14.05
N ARG A 8 15.74 0.48 -13.51
CA ARG A 8 14.61 -0.13 -14.23
C ARG A 8 14.24 0.64 -15.50
N ALA A 9 14.23 1.97 -15.46
CA ALA A 9 14.00 2.78 -16.64
C ALA A 9 15.08 2.56 -17.71
N LEU A 10 16.34 2.39 -17.32
CA LEU A 10 17.42 2.03 -18.26
C LEU A 10 17.23 0.63 -18.85
N MET A 11 16.78 -0.34 -18.07
CA MET A 11 16.47 -1.69 -18.58
C MET A 11 15.39 -1.64 -19.67
N GLU A 12 14.32 -0.87 -19.44
CA GLU A 12 13.23 -0.72 -20.41
C GLU A 12 13.72 -0.10 -21.72
N VAL A 13 14.55 0.95 -21.63
CA VAL A 13 15.05 1.67 -22.81
C VAL A 13 16.15 0.89 -23.56
N THR A 14 17.01 0.19 -22.82
CA THR A 14 18.21 -0.45 -23.42
C THR A 14 18.02 -1.92 -23.72
N GLY A 15 17.03 -2.58 -23.10
CA GLY A 15 16.83 -4.04 -23.16
C GLY A 15 17.92 -4.86 -22.45
N LYS A 16 18.78 -4.20 -21.65
CA LYS A 16 19.86 -4.85 -20.91
C LYS A 16 19.36 -5.34 -19.55
N ASP A 17 20.14 -6.24 -18.92
CA ASP A 17 19.89 -6.77 -17.59
C ASP A 17 20.14 -5.70 -16.50
N TYR A 18 19.67 -6.03 -15.28
CA TYR A 18 19.74 -5.13 -14.13
C TYR A 18 21.17 -4.72 -13.77
N ASP A 19 22.08 -5.69 -13.66
CA ASP A 19 23.47 -5.44 -13.22
C ASP A 19 24.18 -4.53 -14.20
N THR A 20 24.02 -4.78 -15.51
CA THR A 20 24.57 -3.94 -16.57
C THR A 20 24.02 -2.52 -16.51
N CYS A 21 22.71 -2.33 -16.33
CA CYS A 21 22.09 -1.01 -16.24
C CYS A 21 22.49 -0.27 -14.97
N HIS A 22 22.60 -0.98 -13.86
CA HIS A 22 23.07 -0.43 -12.59
C HIS A 22 24.51 0.09 -12.70
N ASP A 23 25.41 -0.69 -13.27
CA ASP A 23 26.79 -0.26 -13.53
C ASP A 23 26.88 0.92 -14.50
N MET A 24 26.06 0.93 -15.55
CA MET A 24 25.97 2.07 -16.47
C MET A 24 25.57 3.34 -15.74
N LEU A 25 24.58 3.27 -14.82
CA LEU A 25 24.10 4.43 -14.07
C LEU A 25 25.21 5.10 -13.26
N TYR A 26 26.11 4.28 -12.65
CA TYR A 26 27.22 4.77 -11.86
C TYR A 26 28.40 5.29 -12.69
N ASN A 27 28.68 4.65 -13.85
CA ASN A 27 29.94 4.85 -14.54
C ASN A 27 29.85 5.70 -15.81
N ASN A 28 28.65 5.88 -16.40
CA ASN A 28 28.51 6.53 -17.71
C ASN A 28 28.04 7.99 -17.64
N GLY A 29 28.03 8.61 -16.44
CA GLY A 29 27.75 10.04 -16.28
C GLY A 29 26.30 10.44 -16.55
N TYR A 30 25.34 9.56 -16.29
CA TYR A 30 23.91 9.87 -16.39
C TYR A 30 23.50 10.98 -15.44
N LYS A 31 22.58 11.82 -15.88
CA LYS A 31 21.88 12.79 -15.05
C LYS A 31 20.48 12.28 -14.80
N VAL A 32 20.12 12.07 -13.53
CA VAL A 32 18.81 11.60 -13.12
C VAL A 32 17.99 12.79 -12.63
N TYR A 33 16.91 13.11 -13.32
CA TYR A 33 15.93 14.12 -12.90
C TYR A 33 14.79 13.41 -12.18
N THR A 34 14.47 13.88 -11.01
CA THR A 34 13.47 13.25 -10.14
C THR A 34 12.33 14.22 -9.82
N SER A 35 11.21 13.66 -9.36
CA SER A 35 10.06 14.41 -8.83
C SER A 35 10.18 14.71 -7.33
N ILE A 36 11.29 14.30 -6.69
CA ILE A 36 11.47 14.50 -5.26
C ILE A 36 11.62 15.99 -4.96
N ASP A 37 10.75 16.48 -4.06
CA ASP A 37 10.82 17.79 -3.46
C ASP A 37 11.61 17.66 -2.16
N MET A 38 12.76 18.34 -2.08
CA MET A 38 13.67 18.22 -0.95
C MET A 38 13.09 18.78 0.34
N GLU A 39 12.25 19.83 0.27
CA GLU A 39 11.57 20.38 1.45
C GLU A 39 10.52 19.40 1.98
N ALA A 40 9.71 18.83 1.07
CA ALA A 40 8.75 17.78 1.43
C ALA A 40 9.43 16.52 1.98
N GLN A 41 10.59 16.14 1.42
CA GLN A 41 11.39 14.99 1.88
C GLN A 41 11.89 15.18 3.31
N GLU A 42 12.46 16.37 3.62
CA GLU A 42 12.95 16.70 4.95
C GLU A 42 11.82 16.78 5.97
N LEU A 43 10.71 17.42 5.60
CA LEU A 43 9.53 17.51 6.45
C LEU A 43 8.96 16.11 6.77
N LEU A 44 8.85 15.24 5.75
CA LEU A 44 8.32 13.89 5.94
C LEU A 44 9.21 13.05 6.87
N GLN A 45 10.55 13.12 6.70
CA GLN A 45 11.49 12.42 7.58
C GLN A 45 11.39 12.93 9.02
N THR A 46 11.41 14.25 9.20
CA THR A 46 11.29 14.88 10.51
C THR A 46 9.98 14.49 11.21
N THR A 47 8.88 14.46 10.45
CA THR A 47 7.56 14.04 10.98
C THR A 47 7.61 12.59 11.47
N VAL A 48 8.14 11.66 10.67
CA VAL A 48 8.27 10.24 11.07
C VAL A 48 9.12 10.09 12.33
N ASP A 49 10.22 10.82 12.43
CA ASP A 49 11.13 10.74 13.58
C ASP A 49 10.49 11.32 14.85
N THR A 50 9.79 12.45 14.73
CA THR A 50 9.12 13.12 15.86
C THR A 50 7.93 12.30 16.38
N GLU A 51 7.09 11.78 15.50
CA GLU A 51 5.92 10.95 15.89
C GLU A 51 6.32 9.65 16.59
N LEU A 52 7.54 9.20 16.39
CA LEU A 52 8.06 7.98 17.00
C LEU A 52 9.10 8.23 18.10
N GLU A 53 9.32 9.47 18.53
CA GLU A 53 10.39 9.81 19.48
C GLU A 53 10.28 9.09 20.83
N ASP A 54 9.06 8.79 21.29
CA ASP A 54 8.82 8.07 22.55
C ASP A 54 9.15 6.57 22.46
N TYR A 55 9.32 6.01 21.25
CA TYR A 55 9.56 4.57 21.02
C TYR A 55 11.05 4.29 20.83
N ASN A 56 11.82 4.26 21.93
CA ASN A 56 13.28 4.22 21.90
C ASN A 56 13.91 2.82 22.05
N THR A 57 13.09 1.75 22.06
CA THR A 57 13.60 0.37 22.10
C THR A 57 14.45 0.08 20.87
N ARG A 58 15.62 -0.51 21.09
CA ARG A 58 16.56 -0.88 20.02
C ARG A 58 16.70 -2.38 19.91
N ASN A 59 16.93 -2.83 18.68
CA ASN A 59 17.32 -4.20 18.35
C ASN A 59 18.82 -4.43 18.67
N ASN A 60 19.26 -5.69 18.62
CA ASN A 60 20.66 -6.05 18.88
C ASN A 60 21.67 -5.40 17.90
N ASN A 61 21.22 -5.02 16.70
CA ASN A 61 22.03 -4.33 15.70
C ASN A 61 22.03 -2.81 15.82
N GLY A 62 21.46 -2.26 16.90
CA GLY A 62 21.37 -0.82 17.14
C GLY A 62 20.20 -0.10 16.46
N SER A 63 19.47 -0.73 15.54
CA SER A 63 18.31 -0.12 14.88
C SER A 63 17.13 0.05 15.85
N TYR A 64 16.27 1.05 15.62
CA TYR A 64 15.01 1.14 16.34
C TYR A 64 14.13 -0.08 16.06
N ALA A 65 13.55 -0.66 17.11
CA ALA A 65 12.66 -1.82 17.01
C ALA A 65 11.34 -1.44 16.30
N LEU A 66 10.78 -0.26 16.62
CA LEU A 66 9.64 0.29 15.93
C LEU A 66 10.11 1.19 14.78
N GLN A 67 9.63 0.89 13.59
CA GLN A 67 9.90 1.61 12.36
C GLN A 67 8.60 2.06 11.70
N ALA A 68 8.65 3.15 10.96
CA ALA A 68 7.58 3.56 10.06
C ALA A 68 8.15 3.92 8.69
N SER A 69 7.30 3.87 7.69
CA SER A 69 7.60 4.35 6.34
C SER A 69 6.44 5.19 5.83
N ALA A 70 6.74 6.14 4.97
CA ALA A 70 5.75 7.04 4.40
C ALA A 70 6.12 7.45 2.97
N VAL A 71 5.11 7.74 2.17
CA VAL A 71 5.26 8.24 0.81
C VAL A 71 4.30 9.40 0.62
N THR A 72 4.77 10.47 -0.03
CA THR A 72 3.91 11.54 -0.53
C THR A 72 3.84 11.50 -2.05
N ILE A 73 2.65 11.70 -2.58
CA ILE A 73 2.36 11.66 -4.01
C ILE A 73 1.64 12.95 -4.39
N ASP A 74 2.09 13.61 -5.45
CA ASP A 74 1.32 14.68 -6.07
C ASP A 74 0.12 14.09 -6.81
N ASN A 75 -1.08 14.36 -6.32
CA ASN A 75 -2.32 13.84 -6.89
C ASN A 75 -2.62 14.34 -8.32
N THR A 76 -1.97 15.40 -8.76
CA THR A 76 -2.14 15.93 -10.12
C THR A 76 -1.33 15.14 -11.14
N THR A 77 -0.12 14.75 -10.76
CA THR A 77 0.83 14.09 -11.66
C THR A 77 0.98 12.59 -11.39
N GLY A 78 0.62 12.12 -10.20
CA GLY A 78 0.86 10.75 -9.73
C GLY A 78 2.32 10.47 -9.34
N LEU A 79 3.17 11.51 -9.33
CA LEU A 79 4.59 11.34 -9.04
C LEU A 79 4.87 11.38 -7.53
N VAL A 80 5.84 10.57 -7.10
CA VAL A 80 6.32 10.56 -5.72
C VAL A 80 7.14 11.82 -5.46
N THR A 81 6.73 12.62 -4.48
CA THR A 81 7.39 13.87 -4.08
C THR A 81 8.28 13.72 -2.85
N ALA A 82 7.99 12.75 -1.97
CA ALA A 82 8.89 12.35 -0.90
C ALA A 82 8.68 10.87 -0.54
N ILE A 83 9.74 10.22 -0.04
CA ILE A 83 9.69 8.81 0.37
C ILE A 83 10.62 8.56 1.55
N VAL A 84 10.06 8.08 2.66
CA VAL A 84 10.79 7.73 3.89
C VAL A 84 10.67 6.23 4.13
N GLY A 85 11.79 5.54 4.16
CA GLY A 85 11.85 4.08 4.33
C GLY A 85 12.01 3.61 5.78
N GLY A 86 12.22 4.53 6.72
CA GLY A 86 12.43 4.23 8.12
C GLY A 86 12.76 5.48 8.93
N ARG A 87 12.90 5.31 10.26
CA ARG A 87 13.38 6.36 11.15
C ARG A 87 14.86 6.68 10.87
N SER A 88 15.23 7.93 11.07
CA SER A 88 16.64 8.32 11.07
C SER A 88 17.39 7.60 12.19
N GLN A 89 18.56 7.02 11.88
CA GLN A 89 19.36 6.28 12.84
C GLN A 89 20.82 6.32 12.44
N ASP A 90 21.67 6.54 13.43
CA ASP A 90 23.11 6.59 13.24
C ASP A 90 23.69 5.17 13.08
N ASP A 91 24.74 5.04 12.29
CA ASP A 91 25.61 3.85 12.18
C ASP A 91 24.93 2.51 11.80
N VAL A 92 23.70 2.53 11.35
CA VAL A 92 23.03 1.34 10.84
C VAL A 92 22.83 1.48 9.33
N SER A 93 23.26 0.47 8.57
CA SER A 93 22.98 0.42 7.14
C SER A 93 21.50 0.68 6.88
N ALA A 94 21.21 1.81 6.24
CA ALA A 94 19.87 2.28 5.96
C ALA A 94 19.33 1.69 4.63
N ASP A 95 19.85 0.54 4.21
CA ASP A 95 19.62 0.00 2.86
C ASP A 95 18.20 -0.53 2.65
N TYR A 96 17.44 -0.77 3.73
CA TYR A 96 16.10 -1.31 3.64
C TYR A 96 15.03 -0.22 3.67
N ASN A 97 14.64 0.25 2.49
CA ASN A 97 13.53 1.20 2.36
C ASN A 97 12.19 0.46 2.43
N ARG A 98 11.50 0.55 3.57
CA ARG A 98 10.24 -0.15 3.86
C ARG A 98 9.08 0.36 3.04
N ALA A 99 9.18 1.57 2.50
CA ALA A 99 8.09 2.14 1.72
C ALA A 99 7.83 1.42 0.39
N TYR A 100 8.85 0.70 -0.14
CA TYR A 100 8.67 -0.05 -1.38
C TYR A 100 9.25 -1.49 -1.35
N LEU A 101 9.98 -1.85 -0.28
CA LEU A 101 10.55 -3.20 -0.13
C LEU A 101 9.81 -4.05 0.91
N SER A 102 9.04 -3.41 1.83
CA SER A 102 8.33 -4.13 2.88
C SER A 102 6.90 -4.42 2.47
N PHE A 103 6.68 -5.63 2.02
CA PHE A 103 5.33 -6.12 1.73
C PHE A 103 4.62 -6.49 3.02
N ARG A 104 3.45 -5.88 3.26
CA ARG A 104 2.60 -6.10 4.43
C ARG A 104 1.16 -6.29 4.01
N GLN A 105 0.41 -7.04 4.81
CA GLN A 105 -1.03 -7.14 4.60
C GLN A 105 -1.67 -5.77 4.82
N PRO A 106 -2.37 -5.20 3.82
CA PRO A 106 -2.96 -3.87 3.93
C PRO A 106 -4.15 -3.82 4.90
N GLY A 107 -4.69 -4.98 5.25
CA GLY A 107 -5.89 -5.04 6.09
C GLY A 107 -7.05 -4.26 5.45
N SER A 108 -7.88 -3.64 6.27
CA SER A 108 -9.08 -2.92 5.81
C SER A 108 -8.81 -1.70 4.92
N SER A 109 -7.56 -1.24 4.81
CA SER A 109 -7.22 -0.15 3.88
C SER A 109 -7.38 -0.54 2.41
N ILE A 110 -7.44 -1.83 2.09
CA ILE A 110 -7.69 -2.34 0.73
C ILE A 110 -9.14 -2.22 0.29
N LYS A 111 -10.10 -2.19 1.23
CA LYS A 111 -11.55 -2.21 0.94
C LYS A 111 -11.99 -1.16 -0.07
N PRO A 112 -11.54 0.11 0.01
CA PRO A 112 -11.86 1.10 -1.00
C PRO A 112 -11.50 0.66 -2.42
N LEU A 113 -10.35 0.02 -2.61
CA LEU A 113 -9.82 -0.32 -3.92
C LEU A 113 -10.55 -1.49 -4.57
N ILE A 114 -10.79 -2.57 -3.84
CA ILE A 114 -11.26 -3.86 -4.40
C ILE A 114 -12.72 -4.17 -4.13
N VAL A 115 -13.35 -3.45 -3.19
CA VAL A 115 -14.76 -3.68 -2.83
C VAL A 115 -15.62 -2.48 -3.20
N TYR A 116 -15.30 -1.31 -2.64
CA TYR A 116 -16.20 -0.16 -2.75
C TYR A 116 -16.09 0.54 -4.10
N THR A 117 -14.90 0.71 -4.68
CA THR A 117 -14.75 1.26 -6.05
C THR A 117 -15.49 0.41 -7.08
N PRO A 118 -15.27 -0.92 -7.18
CA PRO A 118 -16.04 -1.74 -8.11
C PRO A 118 -17.55 -1.74 -7.85
N ALA A 119 -17.97 -1.67 -6.59
CA ALA A 119 -19.39 -1.59 -6.26
C ALA A 119 -20.03 -0.28 -6.76
N LEU A 120 -19.35 0.87 -6.56
CA LEU A 120 -19.80 2.16 -7.05
C LEU A 120 -19.91 2.19 -8.58
N GLU A 121 -18.94 1.63 -9.29
CA GLU A 121 -18.97 1.52 -10.76
C GLU A 121 -20.11 0.62 -11.27
N ARG A 122 -20.59 -0.31 -10.44
CA ARG A 122 -21.75 -1.17 -10.73
C ARG A 122 -23.09 -0.60 -10.26
N GLY A 123 -23.14 0.67 -9.90
CA GLY A 123 -24.37 1.41 -9.62
C GLY A 123 -24.72 1.56 -8.13
N TYR A 124 -23.90 1.05 -7.23
CA TYR A 124 -24.05 1.45 -5.82
C TYR A 124 -23.73 2.95 -5.66
N THR A 125 -24.34 3.55 -4.67
CA THR A 125 -24.09 4.95 -4.27
C THR A 125 -23.77 5.03 -2.79
N ALA A 126 -23.24 6.13 -2.32
CA ALA A 126 -22.98 6.34 -0.90
C ALA A 126 -24.23 6.16 -0.02
N SER A 127 -25.42 6.40 -0.57
CA SER A 127 -26.73 6.25 0.09
C SER A 127 -27.37 4.88 -0.09
N SER A 128 -26.78 4.00 -0.91
CA SER A 128 -27.31 2.63 -1.10
C SER A 128 -27.40 1.91 0.24
N THR A 129 -28.54 1.26 0.49
CA THR A 129 -28.73 0.48 1.71
C THR A 129 -28.02 -0.88 1.59
N VAL A 130 -27.21 -1.21 2.59
CA VAL A 130 -26.51 -2.50 2.73
C VAL A 130 -26.84 -3.10 4.10
N VAL A 131 -26.74 -4.42 4.22
CA VAL A 131 -27.10 -5.10 5.47
C VAL A 131 -25.84 -5.59 6.21
N ASP A 132 -25.59 -4.95 7.35
CA ASP A 132 -24.57 -5.36 8.29
C ASP A 132 -25.14 -6.40 9.27
N SER A 133 -24.99 -7.67 8.95
CA SER A 133 -25.44 -8.80 9.77
C SER A 133 -24.41 -9.92 9.77
N LYS A 134 -24.45 -10.77 10.78
CA LYS A 134 -23.56 -11.95 10.87
C LYS A 134 -23.73 -12.83 9.62
N GLU A 135 -22.59 -13.24 9.07
CA GLU A 135 -22.50 -14.24 8.01
C GLU A 135 -22.10 -15.59 8.63
N PRO A 136 -22.75 -16.69 8.28
CA PRO A 136 -22.45 -18.01 8.87
C PRO A 136 -20.98 -18.42 8.68
N ASP A 137 -20.46 -18.24 7.47
CA ASP A 137 -19.09 -18.62 7.07
C ASP A 137 -18.21 -17.40 6.76
N GLY A 138 -18.62 -16.22 7.23
CA GLY A 138 -17.95 -14.95 6.98
C GLY A 138 -17.27 -14.37 8.21
N PRO A 139 -16.60 -13.22 8.03
CA PRO A 139 -15.90 -12.54 9.10
C PRO A 139 -16.88 -11.91 10.11
N SER A 140 -16.38 -11.70 11.33
CA SER A 140 -17.03 -10.83 12.29
C SER A 140 -16.59 -9.38 12.13
N ASN A 141 -17.44 -8.43 12.56
CA ASN A 141 -17.02 -7.05 12.76
C ASN A 141 -16.16 -6.93 14.03
N ALA A 142 -15.37 -5.86 14.13
CA ALA A 142 -14.68 -5.50 15.37
C ALA A 142 -15.66 -5.05 16.50
N GLY A 143 -16.91 -4.77 16.16
CA GLY A 143 -17.99 -4.37 17.08
C GLY A 143 -19.30 -5.05 16.73
N SER A 144 -20.42 -4.40 17.08
CA SER A 144 -21.77 -4.92 16.86
C SER A 144 -22.18 -4.88 15.39
N TYR A 145 -23.24 -5.64 15.09
CA TYR A 145 -23.94 -5.57 13.81
C TYR A 145 -24.99 -4.47 13.87
N SER A 146 -25.11 -3.69 12.80
CA SER A 146 -25.94 -2.47 12.72
C SER A 146 -27.22 -2.67 11.88
N GLY A 147 -27.43 -3.85 11.29
CA GLY A 147 -28.59 -4.08 10.42
C GLY A 147 -28.50 -3.31 9.11
N ALA A 148 -29.60 -2.70 8.69
CA ALA A 148 -29.65 -1.90 7.46
C ALA A 148 -28.99 -0.53 7.69
N ILE A 149 -27.91 -0.26 6.95
CA ILE A 149 -27.12 0.98 7.00
C ILE A 149 -26.82 1.48 5.60
N SER A 150 -26.38 2.74 5.46
CA SER A 150 -25.91 3.25 4.19
C SER A 150 -24.52 2.66 3.86
N LEU A 151 -24.19 2.58 2.57
CA LEU A 151 -22.83 2.20 2.13
C LEU A 151 -21.78 3.15 2.73
N ARG A 152 -22.05 4.45 2.83
CA ARG A 152 -21.19 5.43 3.50
C ARG A 152 -20.86 5.01 4.93
N THR A 153 -21.88 4.68 5.72
CA THR A 153 -21.70 4.24 7.12
C THR A 153 -20.90 2.95 7.20
N ALA A 154 -21.11 2.02 6.25
CA ALA A 154 -20.33 0.79 6.19
C ALA A 154 -18.84 1.05 5.93
N VAL A 155 -18.50 2.03 5.07
CA VAL A 155 -17.12 2.48 4.81
C VAL A 155 -16.54 3.16 6.05
N GLU A 156 -17.23 4.15 6.61
CA GLU A 156 -16.80 4.91 7.78
C GLU A 156 -16.49 4.03 8.99
N GLN A 157 -17.31 3.00 9.22
CA GLN A 157 -17.15 2.06 10.31
C GLN A 157 -16.32 0.83 9.93
N SER A 158 -15.82 0.78 8.71
CA SER A 158 -15.02 -0.34 8.19
C SER A 158 -15.68 -1.72 8.42
N LYS A 159 -16.98 -1.83 8.15
CA LYS A 159 -17.75 -3.06 8.38
C LYS A 159 -17.22 -4.24 7.56
N ASN A 160 -16.74 -5.27 8.23
CA ASN A 160 -16.18 -6.46 7.59
C ASN A 160 -17.24 -7.27 6.85
N THR A 161 -18.39 -7.46 7.47
CA THR A 161 -19.50 -8.23 6.91
C THR A 161 -20.03 -7.62 5.62
N VAL A 162 -20.14 -6.29 5.57
CA VAL A 162 -20.59 -5.57 4.36
C VAL A 162 -19.54 -5.71 3.25
N ALA A 163 -18.27 -5.47 3.55
CA ALA A 163 -17.19 -5.64 2.58
C ALA A 163 -17.13 -7.06 2.03
N TYR A 164 -17.24 -8.06 2.88
CA TYR A 164 -17.26 -9.47 2.47
C TYR A 164 -18.44 -9.82 1.56
N LYS A 165 -19.66 -9.35 1.89
CA LYS A 165 -20.87 -9.59 1.08
C LYS A 165 -20.75 -8.96 -0.30
N LEU A 166 -20.36 -7.68 -0.35
CA LEU A 166 -20.17 -6.98 -1.63
C LEU A 166 -19.07 -7.64 -2.48
N PHE A 167 -17.96 -8.03 -1.86
CA PHE A 167 -16.89 -8.71 -2.57
C PHE A 167 -17.30 -10.08 -3.12
N ARG A 168 -18.15 -10.81 -2.37
CA ARG A 168 -18.73 -12.07 -2.85
C ARG A 168 -19.64 -11.86 -4.05
N GLU A 169 -20.45 -10.78 -4.09
CA GLU A 169 -21.25 -10.40 -5.26
C GLU A 169 -20.39 -10.00 -6.46
N LEU A 170 -19.31 -9.26 -6.20
CA LEU A 170 -18.37 -8.80 -7.22
C LEU A 170 -17.52 -9.93 -7.78
N THR A 171 -17.23 -10.92 -6.99
CA THR A 171 -16.23 -12.00 -7.11
C THR A 171 -14.78 -11.54 -6.88
N PRO A 172 -13.92 -12.43 -6.36
CA PRO A 172 -12.49 -12.13 -6.16
C PRO A 172 -11.78 -11.70 -7.45
N GLU A 173 -12.11 -12.31 -8.58
CA GLU A 173 -11.52 -12.02 -9.90
C GLU A 173 -11.71 -10.55 -10.28
N VAL A 174 -12.92 -10.05 -10.08
CA VAL A 174 -13.24 -8.64 -10.38
C VAL A 174 -12.48 -7.71 -9.44
N GLY A 175 -12.53 -7.95 -8.13
CA GLY A 175 -11.85 -7.09 -7.17
C GLY A 175 -10.33 -7.07 -7.36
N LEU A 176 -9.71 -8.23 -7.56
CA LEU A 176 -8.26 -8.33 -7.78
C LEU A 176 -7.82 -7.71 -9.11
N GLN A 177 -8.69 -7.71 -10.14
CA GLN A 177 -8.39 -7.03 -11.39
C GLN A 177 -8.13 -5.52 -11.20
N TYR A 178 -8.80 -4.88 -10.22
CA TYR A 178 -8.51 -3.48 -9.88
C TYR A 178 -7.08 -3.31 -9.34
N LEU A 179 -6.60 -4.23 -8.50
CA LEU A 179 -5.21 -4.18 -8.02
C LEU A 179 -4.22 -4.41 -9.17
N LEU A 180 -4.48 -5.35 -10.05
CA LEU A 180 -3.63 -5.59 -11.23
C LEU A 180 -3.58 -4.36 -12.14
N ASN A 181 -4.71 -3.69 -12.36
CA ASN A 181 -4.77 -2.44 -13.13
C ASN A 181 -4.03 -1.27 -12.45
N MET A 182 -3.85 -1.33 -11.13
CA MET A 182 -3.06 -0.39 -10.33
C MET A 182 -1.58 -0.83 -10.19
N ASN A 183 -1.15 -1.84 -10.95
CA ASN A 183 0.21 -2.39 -10.94
C ASN A 183 0.66 -3.02 -9.61
N PHE A 184 -0.27 -3.58 -8.83
CA PHE A 184 0.12 -4.41 -7.68
C PHE A 184 0.81 -5.67 -8.19
N SER A 185 2.11 -5.78 -7.92
CA SER A 185 2.98 -6.81 -8.50
C SER A 185 2.99 -8.14 -7.76
N SER A 186 2.40 -8.21 -6.56
CA SER A 186 2.56 -9.35 -5.65
C SER A 186 1.32 -10.24 -5.53
N ILE A 187 0.29 -10.03 -6.38
CA ILE A 187 -0.93 -10.84 -6.39
C ILE A 187 -0.59 -12.29 -6.80
N GLN A 188 -1.09 -13.25 -6.02
CA GLN A 188 -0.87 -14.68 -6.21
C GLN A 188 -2.19 -15.40 -6.52
N ASP A 189 -2.12 -16.59 -7.11
CA ASP A 189 -3.31 -17.43 -7.35
C ASP A 189 -4.07 -17.75 -6.05
N SER A 190 -3.36 -17.86 -4.93
CA SER A 190 -3.95 -18.05 -3.60
C SER A 190 -4.74 -16.86 -3.07
N ASP A 191 -4.66 -15.70 -3.71
CA ASP A 191 -5.39 -14.49 -3.32
C ASP A 191 -6.82 -14.44 -3.89
N TYR A 192 -7.17 -15.34 -4.81
CA TYR A 192 -8.52 -15.40 -5.40
C TYR A 192 -9.53 -16.04 -4.44
N VAL A 193 -9.63 -15.47 -3.24
CA VAL A 193 -10.50 -15.93 -2.14
C VAL A 193 -11.20 -14.75 -1.46
N LEU A 194 -12.36 -15.00 -0.83
CA LEU A 194 -13.18 -13.95 -0.22
C LEU A 194 -12.52 -13.20 0.94
N SER A 195 -11.56 -13.80 1.62
CA SER A 195 -10.85 -13.16 2.74
C SER A 195 -10.00 -11.97 2.30
N VAL A 196 -9.65 -11.87 1.03
CA VAL A 196 -8.91 -10.74 0.47
C VAL A 196 -9.72 -9.43 0.52
N ALA A 197 -11.06 -9.50 0.58
CA ALA A 197 -11.90 -8.32 0.85
C ALA A 197 -11.48 -7.55 2.12
N LEU A 198 -10.78 -8.20 3.04
CA LEU A 198 -10.31 -7.65 4.30
C LEU A 198 -8.80 -7.42 4.35
N GLY A 199 -8.14 -7.55 3.22
CA GLY A 199 -6.70 -7.30 3.06
C GLY A 199 -5.79 -8.49 3.37
N GLY A 200 -6.33 -9.70 3.35
CA GLY A 200 -5.56 -10.94 3.56
C GLY A 200 -4.77 -11.37 2.33
N LEU A 201 -3.97 -10.48 1.74
CA LEU A 201 -3.10 -10.82 0.63
C LEU A 201 -1.93 -11.71 1.09
N SER A 202 -1.64 -12.76 0.33
CA SER A 202 -0.63 -13.78 0.67
C SER A 202 0.77 -13.19 0.85
N LYS A 203 1.18 -12.31 -0.06
CA LYS A 203 2.46 -11.57 0.03
C LYS A 203 2.31 -10.16 0.57
N GLY A 204 1.08 -9.65 0.66
CA GLY A 204 0.84 -8.27 1.03
C GLY A 204 1.07 -7.28 -0.11
N ALA A 205 1.16 -6.00 0.25
CA ALA A 205 1.45 -4.87 -0.63
C ALA A 205 2.48 -3.94 0.02
N SER A 206 3.20 -3.18 -0.77
CA SER A 206 4.15 -2.13 -0.36
C SER A 206 3.70 -0.77 -0.86
#